data_890a8d1b682f9155012101e5d422482a
#
_entry.id   890a8d1b682f9155012101e5d422482a
#
_cell.length_a   1.000
_cell.length_b   1.000
_cell.length_c   1.000
_cell.angle_alpha   90.00
_cell.angle_beta   90.00
_cell.angle_gamma   90.00
#
_symmetry.space_group_name_H-M   'P 1'
#
loop_
_entity.id
_entity.type
_entity.pdbx_description
1 polymer ?
#
loop_
_entity_poly.entity_id
_entity_poly.type
_entity_poly.pdbx_seq_one_letter_code
_entity_poly.pdbx_strand_id
1 'polypeptide(L)'
;MPNPMIFVDIPTPDPEASSRFYESLFGWQVNRRPAGEFHEILPGVKPNLGMHREEAPVVGPHPRIYVMVDDPPTYLDKAVGLGATKLWDEVYWREFDGRHAAFRDPWGIEIVLWRDKGTYYATNAPKNAPEEETQ
;
A
#
# COMPACT_ATOMS: atom_id res chain seq x y z
N MET A 1 -3.06 -17.90 -20.68
CA MET A 1 -2.42 -16.94 -19.77
C MET A 1 -3.42 -16.46 -18.73
N PRO A 2 -3.10 -16.51 -17.45
CA PRO A 2 -3.96 -15.87 -16.46
C PRO A 2 -4.08 -14.38 -16.75
N ASN A 3 -5.24 -13.81 -16.45
CA ASN A 3 -5.46 -12.38 -16.63
C ASN A 3 -4.83 -11.61 -15.47
N PRO A 4 -4.04 -10.58 -15.75
CA PRO A 4 -3.42 -9.80 -14.66
C PRO A 4 -4.42 -8.86 -13.99
N MET A 5 -4.23 -8.63 -12.70
CA MET A 5 -4.90 -7.53 -12.01
C MET A 5 -4.08 -6.27 -12.26
N ILE A 6 -4.71 -5.21 -12.77
CA ILE A 6 -3.98 -4.02 -13.20
C ILE A 6 -4.25 -2.78 -12.37
N PHE A 7 -5.28 -2.81 -11.53
CA PHE A 7 -5.71 -1.60 -10.84
C PHE A 7 -6.45 -1.93 -9.54
N VAL A 8 -6.19 -1.16 -8.49
CA VAL A 8 -6.91 -1.21 -7.23
C VAL A 8 -7.45 0.18 -6.93
N ASP A 9 -8.74 0.28 -6.71
CA ASP A 9 -9.41 1.56 -6.46
C ASP A 9 -9.60 1.77 -4.95
N ILE A 10 -9.19 2.93 -4.48
CA ILE A 10 -9.25 3.28 -3.06
C ILE A 10 -10.19 4.47 -2.90
N PRO A 11 -11.35 4.26 -2.25
CA PRO A 11 -12.25 5.37 -1.96
C PRO A 11 -11.69 6.23 -0.83
N THR A 12 -11.84 7.54 -0.95
CA THR A 12 -11.41 8.49 0.06
C THR A 12 -12.22 9.77 -0.03
N PRO A 13 -12.56 10.39 1.11
CA PRO A 13 -13.23 11.70 1.06
C PRO A 13 -12.29 12.82 0.62
N ASP A 14 -10.99 12.59 0.64
CA ASP A 14 -10.00 13.62 0.28
C ASP A 14 -8.84 13.00 -0.49
N PRO A 15 -8.97 12.88 -1.83
CA PRO A 15 -7.92 12.29 -2.65
C PRO A 15 -6.56 12.98 -2.51
N GLU A 16 -6.53 14.30 -2.33
CA GLU A 16 -5.26 15.02 -2.19
C GLU A 16 -4.56 14.68 -0.87
N ALA A 17 -5.29 14.65 0.24
CA ALA A 17 -4.71 14.30 1.52
C ALA A 17 -4.25 12.84 1.55
N SER A 18 -5.05 11.93 1.00
CA SER A 18 -4.68 10.52 0.87
C SER A 18 -3.42 10.37 0.02
N SER A 19 -3.34 11.07 -1.09
CA SER A 19 -2.17 11.02 -1.97
C SER A 19 -0.91 11.48 -1.25
N ARG A 20 -0.98 12.59 -0.52
CA ARG A 20 0.16 13.08 0.27
C ARG A 20 0.60 12.09 1.34
N PHE A 21 -0.36 11.42 1.96
CA PHE A 21 -0.05 10.39 2.95
C PHE A 21 0.81 9.29 2.35
N TYR A 22 0.40 8.74 1.19
CA TYR A 22 1.11 7.64 0.56
C TYR A 22 2.41 8.06 -0.11
N GLU A 23 2.46 9.28 -0.65
CA GLU A 23 3.74 9.85 -1.11
C GLU A 23 4.75 9.93 0.05
N SER A 24 4.31 10.42 1.19
CA SER A 24 5.18 10.60 2.36
C SER A 24 5.64 9.27 2.93
N LEU A 25 4.74 8.28 2.97
CA LEU A 25 5.02 7.01 3.62
C LEU A 25 5.86 6.08 2.75
N PHE A 26 5.48 5.93 1.48
CA PHE A 26 6.07 4.94 0.58
C PHE A 26 6.87 5.54 -0.57
N GLY A 27 6.84 6.85 -0.74
CA GLY A 27 7.53 7.49 -1.85
C GLY A 27 6.89 7.24 -3.20
N TRP A 28 5.62 6.84 -3.23
CA TRP A 28 4.93 6.58 -4.49
C TRP A 28 4.68 7.87 -5.25
N GLN A 29 4.76 7.81 -6.58
CA GLN A 29 4.40 8.92 -7.43
C GLN A 29 2.89 9.02 -7.56
N VAL A 30 2.39 10.24 -7.67
CA VAL A 30 0.97 10.51 -7.81
C VAL A 30 0.75 11.33 -9.07
N ASN A 31 -0.15 10.86 -9.92
CA ASN A 31 -0.61 11.58 -11.09
C ASN A 31 -1.92 12.27 -10.74
N ARG A 32 -1.84 13.56 -10.41
CA ARG A 32 -2.99 14.33 -9.95
C ARG A 32 -3.80 14.82 -11.13
N ARG A 33 -5.11 14.65 -11.02
CA ARG A 33 -6.04 15.17 -12.04
C ARG A 33 -6.54 16.55 -11.63
N PRO A 34 -6.73 17.48 -12.59
CA PRO A 34 -7.11 18.86 -12.27
C PRO A 34 -8.40 18.99 -11.48
N ALA A 35 -9.39 18.13 -11.73
CA ALA A 35 -10.68 18.19 -11.04
C ALA A 35 -10.62 17.74 -9.58
N GLY A 36 -9.55 17.05 -9.16
CA GLY A 36 -9.40 16.61 -7.78
C GLY A 36 -10.31 15.46 -7.36
N GLU A 37 -11.06 14.89 -8.29
CA GLU A 37 -11.97 13.78 -7.99
C GLU A 37 -11.29 12.42 -8.05
N PHE A 38 -10.18 12.33 -8.76
CA PHE A 38 -9.45 11.08 -8.96
C PHE A 38 -7.96 11.37 -9.10
N HIS A 39 -7.15 10.62 -8.34
CA HIS A 39 -5.70 10.64 -8.51
C HIS A 39 -5.22 9.22 -8.76
N GLU A 40 -4.25 9.08 -9.62
CA GLU A 40 -3.62 7.80 -9.91
C GLU A 40 -2.33 7.67 -9.13
N ILE A 41 -2.17 6.54 -8.45
CA ILE A 41 -0.97 6.23 -7.67
C ILE A 41 -0.13 5.24 -8.47
N LEU A 42 1.15 5.54 -8.61
CA LEU A 42 2.08 4.75 -9.40
C LEU A 42 3.15 4.14 -8.48
N PRO A 43 2.93 2.91 -7.98
CA PRO A 43 3.89 2.27 -7.08
C PRO A 43 5.19 1.83 -7.77
N GLY A 44 5.23 1.85 -9.10
CA GLY A 44 6.39 1.41 -9.87
C GLY A 44 6.23 0.04 -10.51
N VAL A 45 5.40 -0.80 -9.93
CA VAL A 45 5.02 -2.12 -10.46
C VAL A 45 3.51 -2.24 -10.42
N LYS A 46 2.94 -3.05 -11.30
CA LYS A 46 1.49 -3.28 -11.32
C LYS A 46 1.07 -4.15 -10.13
N PRO A 47 -0.14 -3.96 -9.59
CA PRO A 47 -1.18 -3.04 -10.09
C PRO A 47 -0.93 -1.58 -9.68
N ASN A 48 -1.44 -0.65 -10.47
CA ASN A 48 -1.54 0.74 -10.05
C ASN A 48 -2.71 0.90 -9.06
N LEU A 49 -2.68 2.00 -8.31
CA LEU A 49 -3.75 2.34 -7.38
C LEU A 49 -4.43 3.61 -7.85
N GLY A 50 -5.71 3.75 -7.55
CA GLY A 50 -6.45 4.98 -7.80
C GLY A 50 -7.06 5.47 -6.51
N MET A 51 -7.09 6.77 -6.34
CA MET A 51 -7.79 7.44 -5.25
C MET A 51 -8.99 8.17 -5.86
N HIS A 52 -10.20 7.72 -5.57
CA HIS A 52 -11.38 8.45 -6.03
C HIS A 52 -12.13 9.02 -4.84
N ARG A 53 -12.80 10.16 -5.09
CA ARG A 53 -13.57 10.81 -4.03
C ARG A 53 -14.81 9.99 -3.68
N GLU A 54 -14.94 9.67 -2.40
CA GLU A 54 -16.10 8.98 -1.85
C GLU A 54 -16.36 9.52 -0.45
N GLU A 55 -17.50 10.15 -0.27
CA GLU A 55 -17.82 10.79 1.02
C GLU A 55 -18.15 9.78 2.12
N ALA A 56 -18.66 8.61 1.75
CA ALA A 56 -18.99 7.58 2.72
C ALA A 56 -17.73 6.86 3.19
N PRO A 57 -17.56 6.61 4.50
CA PRO A 57 -16.43 5.84 4.99
C PRO A 57 -16.50 4.39 4.53
N VAL A 58 -15.35 3.76 4.38
CA VAL A 58 -15.28 2.33 4.12
C VAL A 58 -15.71 1.59 5.37
N VAL A 59 -16.74 0.75 5.26
CA VAL A 59 -17.31 0.01 6.37
C VAL A 59 -17.45 -1.46 5.99
N GLY A 60 -17.20 -2.34 6.96
CA GLY A 60 -17.40 -3.77 6.78
C GLY A 60 -16.21 -4.47 6.14
N PRO A 61 -16.39 -5.76 5.79
CA PRO A 61 -15.32 -6.54 5.18
C PRO A 61 -14.90 -5.93 3.83
N HIS A 62 -13.60 -5.83 3.61
CA HIS A 62 -13.05 -5.31 2.37
C HIS A 62 -11.66 -5.91 2.16
N PRO A 63 -11.15 -5.90 0.93
CA PRO A 63 -9.78 -6.34 0.69
C PRO A 63 -8.76 -5.50 1.46
N ARG A 64 -7.69 -6.13 1.87
CA ARG A 64 -6.52 -5.45 2.43
C ARG A 64 -5.45 -5.36 1.37
N ILE A 65 -4.71 -4.25 1.39
CA ILE A 65 -3.60 -4.04 0.48
C ILE A 65 -2.32 -4.40 1.22
N TYR A 66 -1.52 -5.31 0.63
CA TYR A 66 -0.23 -5.69 1.19
C TYR A 66 0.87 -4.93 0.46
N VAL A 67 1.70 -4.26 1.22
CA VAL A 67 2.83 -3.48 0.69
C VAL A 67 4.12 -4.07 1.26
N MET A 68 5.04 -4.46 0.39
CA MET A 68 6.33 -4.99 0.82
C MET A 68 7.23 -3.86 1.29
N VAL A 69 7.78 -4.01 2.48
CA VAL A 69 8.70 -3.04 3.09
C VAL A 69 9.87 -3.79 3.71
N ASP A 70 10.96 -3.09 3.94
CA ASP A 70 12.15 -3.70 4.55
C ASP A 70 12.05 -3.83 6.06
N ASP A 71 11.26 -2.99 6.72
CA ASP A 71 11.13 -2.99 8.18
C ASP A 71 9.72 -2.57 8.60
N PRO A 72 8.79 -3.53 8.74
CA PRO A 72 7.41 -3.21 9.11
C PRO A 72 7.25 -2.30 10.34
N PRO A 73 7.97 -2.51 11.47
CA PRO A 73 7.80 -1.63 12.61
C PRO A 73 8.12 -0.17 12.33
N THR A 74 9.18 0.10 11.56
CA THR A 74 9.56 1.47 11.21
C THR A 74 8.48 2.15 10.38
N TYR A 75 7.94 1.44 9.40
CA TYR A 75 6.86 1.98 8.57
C TYR A 75 5.57 2.16 9.35
N LEU A 76 5.28 1.24 10.28
CA LEU A 76 4.12 1.38 11.15
C LEU A 76 4.20 2.65 12.01
N ASP A 77 5.35 2.89 12.64
CA ASP A 77 5.56 4.08 13.45
C ASP A 77 5.42 5.35 12.61
N LYS A 78 5.97 5.34 11.40
CA LYS A 78 5.84 6.47 10.49
C LYS A 78 4.39 6.70 10.09
N ALA A 79 3.65 5.65 9.78
CA ALA A 79 2.24 5.74 9.41
C ALA A 79 1.42 6.35 10.55
N VAL A 80 1.65 5.90 11.78
CA VAL A 80 0.97 6.45 12.95
C VAL A 80 1.31 7.93 13.13
N GLY A 81 2.55 8.31 12.90
CA GLY A 81 2.98 9.71 12.94
C GLY A 81 2.29 10.57 11.87
N LEU A 82 1.85 9.96 10.77
CA LEU A 82 1.12 10.61 9.69
C LEU A 82 -0.41 10.57 9.88
N GLY A 83 -0.88 10.05 11.00
CA GLY A 83 -2.30 10.04 11.34
C GLY A 83 -3.01 8.70 11.22
N ALA A 84 -2.31 7.63 10.87
CA ALA A 84 -2.90 6.30 10.79
C ALA A 84 -3.15 5.71 12.17
N THR A 85 -4.04 4.72 12.23
CA THR A 85 -4.34 3.95 13.43
C THR A 85 -3.65 2.59 13.32
N LYS A 86 -2.86 2.23 14.32
CA LYS A 86 -2.24 0.90 14.38
C LYS A 86 -3.32 -0.17 14.54
N LEU A 87 -3.26 -1.21 13.73
CA LEU A 87 -4.13 -2.38 13.86
C LEU A 87 -3.43 -3.49 14.63
N TRP A 88 -2.18 -3.79 14.29
CA TRP A 88 -1.37 -4.72 15.09
C TRP A 88 0.10 -4.46 14.87
N ASP A 89 0.89 -4.79 15.92
CA ASP A 89 2.35 -4.76 15.88
C ASP A 89 2.88 -5.94 15.07
N GLU A 90 4.19 -5.92 14.80
CA GLU A 90 4.80 -6.96 13.99
C GLU A 90 4.53 -8.36 14.53
N VAL A 91 4.09 -9.23 13.62
CA VAL A 91 3.81 -10.64 13.87
C VAL A 91 4.62 -11.47 12.87
N TYR A 92 5.20 -12.57 13.32
CA TYR A 92 5.85 -13.52 12.43
C TYR A 92 4.85 -14.57 11.98
N TRP A 93 4.75 -14.77 10.67
CA TRP A 93 3.89 -15.78 10.07
C TRP A 93 4.73 -16.92 9.55
N ARG A 94 4.77 -18.01 10.32
CA ARG A 94 5.66 -19.14 10.09
C ARG A 94 5.44 -19.79 8.72
N GLU A 95 4.19 -19.93 8.30
CA GLU A 95 3.83 -20.59 7.04
C GLU A 95 4.51 -19.95 5.83
N PHE A 96 4.64 -18.64 5.83
CA PHE A 96 5.24 -17.88 4.74
C PHE A 96 6.61 -17.32 5.07
N ASP A 97 7.12 -17.61 6.26
CA ASP A 97 8.36 -17.03 6.76
C ASP A 97 8.37 -15.52 6.59
N GLY A 98 7.26 -14.92 6.92
CA GLY A 98 7.03 -13.49 6.72
C GLY A 98 6.74 -12.78 8.03
N ARG A 99 7.02 -11.48 8.05
CA ARG A 99 6.68 -10.59 9.15
C ARG A 99 5.77 -9.50 8.65
N HIS A 100 4.79 -9.16 9.45
CA HIS A 100 3.84 -8.14 9.04
C HIS A 100 3.33 -7.33 10.22
N ALA A 101 2.95 -6.11 9.94
CA ALA A 101 2.26 -5.22 10.83
C ALA A 101 1.18 -4.52 10.02
N ALA A 102 0.22 -3.90 10.65
CA ALA A 102 -0.85 -3.29 9.89
C ALA A 102 -1.34 -1.99 10.51
N PHE A 103 -1.82 -1.13 9.64
CA PHE A 103 -2.46 0.11 10.05
C PHE A 103 -3.74 0.31 9.24
N ARG A 104 -4.60 1.16 9.77
CA ARG A 104 -5.72 1.73 9.02
C ARG A 104 -5.36 3.17 8.71
N ASP A 105 -5.46 3.56 7.43
CA ASP A 105 -5.17 4.94 7.09
C ASP A 105 -6.24 5.87 7.68
N PRO A 106 -6.02 7.19 7.71
CA PRO A 106 -6.99 8.10 8.32
C PRO A 106 -8.37 8.08 7.67
N TRP A 107 -8.52 7.48 6.50
CA TRP A 107 -9.78 7.44 5.75
C TRP A 107 -10.43 6.06 5.71
N GLY A 108 -9.85 5.07 6.39
CA GLY A 108 -10.49 3.78 6.63
C GLY A 108 -9.89 2.58 5.91
N ILE A 109 -8.87 2.77 5.08
CA ILE A 109 -8.26 1.69 4.30
C ILE A 109 -7.23 0.94 5.15
N GLU A 110 -7.28 -0.38 5.12
CA GLU A 110 -6.35 -1.22 5.87
C GLU A 110 -5.19 -1.65 4.98
N ILE A 111 -3.98 -1.36 5.46
CA ILE A 111 -2.74 -1.69 4.78
C ILE A 111 -1.95 -2.65 5.67
N VAL A 112 -1.47 -3.73 5.08
CA VAL A 112 -0.56 -4.66 5.74
C VAL A 112 0.85 -4.42 5.23
N LEU A 113 1.76 -4.13 6.13
CA LEU A 113 3.16 -3.94 5.85
C LEU A 113 3.83 -5.32 5.93
N TRP A 114 4.41 -5.78 4.84
CA TRP A 114 4.89 -7.15 4.71
C TRP A 114 6.37 -7.19 4.44
N ARG A 115 7.05 -8.14 5.08
CA ARG A 115 8.45 -8.45 4.80
C ARG A 115 8.62 -9.95 4.76
N ASP A 116 9.29 -10.44 3.72
CA ASP A 116 9.78 -11.81 3.67
C ASP A 116 11.24 -11.81 3.23
N LYS A 117 11.75 -12.96 2.85
CA LYS A 117 13.15 -13.10 2.43
C LYS A 117 13.39 -12.69 0.98
N GLY A 118 12.52 -11.85 0.41
CA GLY A 118 12.67 -11.42 -0.97
C GLY A 118 12.12 -12.40 -2.00
N THR A 119 11.49 -13.46 -1.57
CA THR A 119 10.94 -14.49 -2.45
C THR A 119 9.89 -13.93 -3.39
N TYR A 120 9.14 -12.94 -2.95
CA TYR A 120 8.12 -12.30 -3.79
C TYR A 120 8.72 -11.76 -5.08
N TYR A 121 9.79 -10.96 -4.96
CA TYR A 121 10.42 -10.36 -6.13
C TYR A 121 11.12 -11.39 -7.00
N ALA A 122 11.66 -12.44 -6.41
CA ALA A 122 12.29 -13.50 -7.15
C ALA A 122 11.30 -14.24 -8.07
N THR A 123 10.03 -14.33 -7.66
CA THR A 123 9.03 -15.11 -8.40
C THR A 123 8.01 -14.26 -9.14
N ASN A 124 7.78 -13.01 -8.73
CA ASN A 124 6.66 -12.21 -9.21
C ASN A 124 7.06 -10.86 -9.81
N ALA A 125 8.32 -10.46 -9.71
CA ALA A 125 8.74 -9.16 -10.25
C ALA A 125 8.55 -9.11 -11.76
N PRO A 126 8.13 -7.96 -12.32
CA PRO A 126 8.10 -7.79 -13.77
C PRO A 126 9.49 -7.97 -14.36
N LYS A 127 9.57 -8.48 -15.60
CA LYS A 127 10.85 -8.77 -16.25
C LYS A 127 11.75 -7.55 -16.41
N ASN A 128 11.15 -6.37 -16.46
CA ASN A 128 11.88 -5.10 -16.61
C ASN A 128 11.89 -4.27 -15.34
N ALA A 129 11.55 -4.86 -14.20
CA ALA A 129 11.70 -4.19 -12.92
C ALA A 129 13.19 -4.03 -12.60
N PRO A 130 13.59 -2.93 -11.92
CA PRO A 130 14.97 -2.81 -11.45
C PRO A 130 15.30 -4.00 -10.56
N GLU A 131 16.54 -4.53 -10.70
CA GLU A 131 17.01 -5.55 -9.79
C GLU A 131 17.05 -4.95 -8.39
N GLU A 132 16.34 -5.59 -7.45
CA GLU A 132 16.49 -5.22 -6.06
C GLU A 132 17.81 -5.77 -5.55
N GLU A 133 18.54 -4.93 -4.82
CA GLU A 133 19.72 -5.38 -4.13
C GLU A 133 19.31 -6.45 -3.11
N THR A 134 19.86 -7.63 -3.26
CA THR A 134 19.65 -8.69 -2.27
C THR A 134 20.29 -8.28 -0.96
N GLN A 135 19.47 -8.20 0.02
CA GLN A 135 19.89 -7.88 1.39
C GLN A 135 20.25 -9.16 2.13
#